data_2cdcdc2aae22334974dbcec3bcf4bfd7
#
_entry.id   2cdcdc2aae22334974dbcec3bcf4bfd7
#
_cell.length_a   1.000
_cell.length_b   1.000
_cell.length_c   1.000
_cell.angle_alpha   90.00
_cell.angle_beta   90.00
_cell.angle_gamma   90.00
#
_symmetry.space_group_name_H-M   'P 1'
#
loop_
_entity.id
_entity.type
_entity.pdbx_description
1 polymer ?
#
loop_
_entity_poly.entity_id
_entity_poly.type
_entity_poly.pdbx_seq_one_letter_code
_entity_poly.pdbx_strand_id
1 'polypeptide(L)'
;MRTPLLFCLLSALLETGTCVSCEVCVSTHGSCTGRVQVCSEHMNSCGIIKTETVVGKIKSPTFIKTCVSSSQCGLDPVLMTLGNGISTSTSTACCMGQACNTASFPASPANTTLNGLRCPACYSLFSHHCSEEIIDCPGAQTHCIHVSGTVKSGGTTIHTTMKGCATESACTNIQRFKGAFGGFSMDLTTAECRPASHVASMAPEPARLVLPALVTVLLAKVLS
;
A
#
# COMPACT_ATOMS: atom_id res chain seq x y z
N MET A 1 18.33 -24.16 -12.00
CA MET A 1 17.04 -24.45 -11.36
C MET A 1 17.01 -25.75 -10.54
N ARG A 2 18.14 -26.34 -10.18
CA ARG A 2 18.21 -27.59 -9.36
C ARG A 2 18.58 -27.36 -7.90
N THR A 3 19.09 -26.20 -7.55
CA THR A 3 19.59 -25.85 -6.22
C THR A 3 18.51 -25.73 -5.13
N PRO A 4 17.32 -25.14 -5.34
CA PRO A 4 16.33 -25.01 -4.27
C PRO A 4 15.72 -26.37 -3.87
N LEU A 5 15.59 -27.30 -4.81
CA LEU A 5 15.03 -28.62 -4.51
C LEU A 5 15.98 -29.47 -3.65
N LEU A 6 17.29 -29.34 -3.88
CA LEU A 6 18.31 -30.04 -3.10
C LEU A 6 18.37 -29.50 -1.65
N PHE A 7 18.18 -28.19 -1.49
CA PHE A 7 18.15 -27.56 -0.16
C PHE A 7 16.94 -28.00 0.66
N CYS A 8 15.75 -28.09 0.03
CA CYS A 8 14.55 -28.61 0.67
C CYS A 8 14.67 -30.10 1.05
N LEU A 9 15.33 -30.90 0.24
CA LEU A 9 15.59 -32.30 0.57
C LEU A 9 16.58 -32.45 1.73
N LEU A 10 17.61 -31.62 1.78
CA LEU A 10 18.58 -31.60 2.88
C LEU A 10 17.99 -31.07 4.19
N SER A 11 17.14 -30.04 4.14
CA SER A 11 16.46 -29.51 5.33
C SER A 11 15.40 -30.47 5.88
N ALA A 12 14.75 -31.28 5.05
CA ALA A 12 13.85 -32.33 5.48
C ALA A 12 14.57 -33.46 6.26
N LEU A 13 15.86 -33.67 5.98
CA LEU A 13 16.70 -34.64 6.71
C LEU A 13 17.24 -34.07 8.04
N LEU A 14 17.25 -32.75 8.20
CA LEU A 14 17.81 -32.07 9.39
C LEU A 14 16.73 -31.54 10.34
N GLU A 15 15.44 -31.80 10.11
CA GLU A 15 14.28 -31.29 10.89
C GLU A 15 14.28 -29.75 11.13
N THR A 16 15.06 -28.97 10.41
CA THR A 16 15.29 -27.56 10.66
C THR A 16 14.84 -26.60 9.54
N GLY A 17 13.87 -26.98 8.73
CA GLY A 17 13.32 -26.06 7.73
C GLY A 17 12.25 -26.71 6.85
N THR A 18 10.99 -26.45 7.15
CA THR A 18 9.89 -26.84 6.27
C THR A 18 9.87 -25.94 5.06
N CYS A 19 10.30 -26.45 3.89
CA CYS A 19 10.07 -25.79 2.62
C CYS A 19 8.56 -25.74 2.36
N VAL A 20 8.00 -24.55 2.38
CA VAL A 20 6.59 -24.31 2.04
C VAL A 20 6.46 -24.24 0.54
N SER A 21 5.46 -24.88 -0.03
CA SER A 21 5.08 -24.71 -1.42
C SER A 21 3.68 -24.13 -1.52
N CYS A 22 3.49 -23.16 -2.41
CA CYS A 22 2.26 -22.41 -2.56
C CYS A 22 1.82 -22.41 -4.02
N GLU A 23 0.50 -22.35 -4.23
CA GLU A 23 -0.04 -22.02 -5.54
C GLU A 23 0.28 -20.56 -5.87
N VAL A 24 0.78 -20.31 -7.10
CA VAL A 24 1.16 -18.97 -7.55
C VAL A 24 0.38 -18.62 -8.81
N CYS A 25 -0.41 -17.57 -8.74
CA CYS A 25 -1.19 -17.05 -9.85
C CYS A 25 -1.65 -15.60 -9.61
N VAL A 26 -2.04 -14.92 -10.67
CA VAL A 26 -2.66 -13.59 -10.65
C VAL A 26 -3.88 -13.59 -11.56
N SER A 27 -4.97 -12.97 -11.14
CA SER A 27 -6.19 -12.81 -11.92
C SER A 27 -6.88 -11.50 -11.59
N THR A 28 -7.54 -10.92 -12.57
CA THR A 28 -8.49 -9.79 -12.42
C THR A 28 -9.93 -10.25 -12.29
N HIS A 29 -10.17 -11.55 -12.17
CA HIS A 29 -11.47 -12.18 -11.95
C HIS A 29 -11.47 -12.87 -10.58
N GLY A 30 -12.58 -13.04 -9.96
CA GLY A 30 -12.81 -13.46 -8.56
C GLY A 30 -11.96 -14.60 -7.94
N SER A 31 -11.15 -15.31 -8.73
CA SER A 31 -10.21 -16.33 -8.26
C SER A 31 -9.14 -16.61 -9.32
N CYS A 32 -8.07 -17.30 -8.96
CA CYS A 32 -7.11 -17.80 -9.93
C CYS A 32 -6.61 -19.20 -9.53
N THR A 33 -6.14 -19.94 -10.53
CA THR A 33 -5.47 -21.22 -10.37
C THR A 33 -4.13 -21.19 -11.10
N GLY A 34 -3.08 -21.68 -10.48
CA GLY A 34 -1.73 -21.62 -11.02
C GLY A 34 -0.87 -22.81 -10.67
N ARG A 35 0.42 -22.66 -10.86
CA ARG A 35 1.38 -23.72 -10.54
C ARG A 35 1.78 -23.63 -9.07
N VAL A 36 1.98 -24.81 -8.46
CA VAL A 36 2.58 -24.87 -7.12
C VAL A 36 4.09 -24.64 -7.25
N GLN A 37 4.61 -23.70 -6.48
CA GLN A 37 6.02 -23.35 -6.45
C GLN A 37 6.57 -23.48 -5.04
N VAL A 38 7.81 -23.90 -4.91
CA VAL A 38 8.53 -23.93 -3.64
C VAL A 38 8.94 -22.52 -3.29
N CYS A 39 8.61 -22.10 -2.09
CA CYS A 39 8.91 -20.75 -1.59
C CYS A 39 10.40 -20.61 -1.24
N SER A 40 10.93 -19.38 -1.30
CA SER A 40 12.27 -19.08 -0.82
C SER A 40 12.32 -19.09 0.73
N GLU A 41 13.50 -19.17 1.29
CA GLU A 41 13.73 -19.33 2.75
C GLU A 41 13.03 -18.26 3.62
N HIS A 42 12.83 -17.05 3.09
CA HIS A 42 12.17 -15.95 3.82
C HIS A 42 10.65 -15.92 3.65
N MET A 43 10.11 -16.77 2.78
CA MET A 43 8.69 -16.88 2.45
C MET A 43 8.14 -18.18 3.03
N ASN A 44 7.73 -18.15 4.28
CA ASN A 44 7.37 -19.33 5.07
C ASN A 44 5.86 -19.58 5.19
N SER A 45 5.06 -18.87 4.41
CA SER A 45 3.60 -18.98 4.38
C SER A 45 3.07 -18.83 2.96
N CYS A 46 1.89 -19.37 2.71
CA CYS A 46 1.16 -19.12 1.48
C CYS A 46 0.15 -17.99 1.70
N GLY A 47 0.12 -17.03 0.79
CA GLY A 47 -0.78 -15.89 0.84
C GLY A 47 -1.83 -15.92 -0.26
N ILE A 48 -3.02 -15.42 0.07
CA ILE A 48 -4.04 -15.00 -0.88
C ILE A 48 -4.24 -13.51 -0.63
N ILE A 49 -3.90 -12.69 -1.63
CA ILE A 49 -4.04 -11.24 -1.57
C ILE A 49 -5.19 -10.86 -2.50
N LYS A 50 -6.22 -10.24 -1.95
CA LYS A 50 -7.33 -9.69 -2.69
C LYS A 50 -7.25 -8.18 -2.63
N THR A 51 -7.18 -7.53 -3.79
CA THR A 51 -7.30 -6.09 -3.94
C THR A 51 -8.56 -5.77 -4.73
N GLU A 52 -9.40 -4.89 -4.23
CA GLU A 52 -10.52 -4.31 -4.96
C GLU A 52 -10.24 -2.82 -5.15
N THR A 53 -10.15 -2.38 -6.40
CA THR A 53 -10.04 -0.97 -6.77
C THR A 53 -11.38 -0.51 -7.33
N VAL A 54 -11.90 0.59 -6.81
CA VAL A 54 -13.13 1.21 -7.28
C VAL A 54 -12.77 2.57 -7.87
N VAL A 55 -13.25 2.83 -9.08
CA VAL A 55 -13.12 4.12 -9.75
C VAL A 55 -14.53 4.55 -10.17
N GLY A 56 -15.11 5.49 -9.44
CA GLY A 56 -16.50 5.87 -9.60
C GLY A 56 -17.43 4.70 -9.32
N LYS A 57 -18.05 4.12 -10.38
CA LYS A 57 -18.93 2.95 -10.27
C LYS A 57 -18.30 1.63 -10.73
N ILE A 58 -17.07 1.69 -11.23
CA ILE A 58 -16.39 0.50 -11.78
C ILE A 58 -15.57 -0.14 -10.67
N LYS A 59 -15.79 -1.42 -10.47
CA LYS A 59 -15.02 -2.26 -9.53
C LYS A 59 -14.10 -3.17 -10.31
N SER A 60 -12.82 -3.15 -9.95
CA SER A 60 -11.78 -3.97 -10.55
C SER A 60 -11.11 -4.82 -9.47
N PRO A 61 -11.51 -6.08 -9.31
CA PRO A 61 -10.88 -6.98 -8.37
C PRO A 61 -9.55 -7.51 -8.93
N THR A 62 -8.58 -7.72 -8.07
CA THR A 62 -7.33 -8.43 -8.39
C THR A 62 -7.09 -9.49 -7.32
N PHE A 63 -6.79 -10.70 -7.75
CA PHE A 63 -6.45 -11.82 -6.89
C PHE A 63 -5.01 -12.26 -7.16
N ILE A 64 -4.25 -12.42 -6.10
CA ILE A 64 -2.89 -12.92 -6.17
C ILE A 64 -2.75 -14.04 -5.16
N LYS A 65 -2.31 -15.20 -5.62
CA LYS A 65 -1.83 -16.29 -4.76
C LYS A 65 -0.33 -16.36 -4.88
N THR A 66 0.38 -16.40 -3.77
CA THR A 66 1.85 -16.37 -3.78
C THR A 66 2.43 -16.84 -2.46
N CYS A 67 3.74 -17.03 -2.44
CA CYS A 67 4.51 -17.15 -1.20
C CYS A 67 4.58 -15.79 -0.50
N VAL A 68 4.43 -15.77 0.80
CA VAL A 68 4.53 -14.56 1.64
C VAL A 68 5.37 -14.85 2.89
N SER A 69 5.91 -13.81 3.49
CA SER A 69 6.48 -13.92 4.83
C SER A 69 5.35 -13.96 5.87
N SER A 70 5.51 -14.76 6.92
CA SER A 70 4.55 -14.79 8.04
C SER A 70 4.34 -13.43 8.70
N SER A 71 5.30 -12.51 8.58
CA SER A 71 5.16 -11.12 9.04
C SER A 71 4.12 -10.30 8.26
N GLN A 72 3.70 -10.77 7.10
CA GLN A 72 2.65 -10.17 6.28
C GLN A 72 1.26 -10.75 6.58
N CYS A 73 1.21 -11.76 7.45
CA CYS A 73 -0.01 -12.46 7.82
C CYS A 73 -0.66 -11.81 9.05
N GLY A 74 -1.99 -11.85 9.11
CA GLY A 74 -2.74 -11.30 10.25
C GLY A 74 -2.73 -9.77 10.33
N LEU A 75 -2.29 -9.09 9.28
CA LEU A 75 -2.38 -7.64 9.20
C LEU A 75 -3.82 -7.23 8.88
N ASP A 76 -4.23 -6.11 9.48
CA ASP A 76 -5.51 -5.50 9.16
C ASP A 76 -5.59 -5.11 7.68
N PRO A 77 -6.79 -5.13 7.08
CA PRO A 77 -6.97 -4.72 5.70
C PRO A 77 -6.42 -3.31 5.44
N VAL A 78 -5.75 -3.17 4.32
CA VAL A 78 -5.26 -1.87 3.82
C VAL A 78 -6.39 -1.23 3.03
N LEU A 79 -6.97 -0.16 3.57
CA LEU A 79 -8.04 0.60 2.93
C LEU A 79 -7.55 2.01 2.65
N MET A 80 -7.84 2.51 1.46
CA MET A 80 -7.55 3.88 1.06
C MET A 80 -8.71 4.45 0.26
N THR A 81 -9.07 5.71 0.54
CA THR A 81 -10.01 6.50 -0.27
C THR A 81 -9.26 7.75 -0.74
N LEU A 82 -9.14 7.87 -2.05
CA LEU A 82 -8.35 8.90 -2.72
C LEU A 82 -9.28 9.90 -3.40
N GLY A 83 -8.72 10.98 -3.94
CA GLY A 83 -9.48 11.92 -4.76
C GLY A 83 -10.08 11.28 -6.01
N ASN A 84 -10.99 11.99 -6.66
CA ASN A 84 -11.69 11.56 -7.88
C ASN A 84 -12.54 10.30 -7.71
N GLY A 85 -13.05 10.02 -6.51
CA GLY A 85 -13.88 8.86 -6.21
C GLY A 85 -13.17 7.52 -6.35
N ILE A 86 -11.86 7.49 -6.15
CA ILE A 86 -11.05 6.28 -6.19
C ILE A 86 -10.92 5.71 -4.78
N SER A 87 -11.18 4.42 -4.63
CA SER A 87 -10.89 3.71 -3.39
C SER A 87 -10.24 2.37 -3.66
N THR A 88 -9.38 1.93 -2.74
CA THR A 88 -8.74 0.63 -2.79
C THR A 88 -8.89 -0.09 -1.46
N SER A 89 -9.12 -1.39 -1.56
CA SER A 89 -9.19 -2.28 -0.41
C SER A 89 -8.32 -3.49 -0.69
N THR A 90 -7.30 -3.73 0.13
CA THR A 90 -6.43 -4.90 0.02
C THR A 90 -6.51 -5.70 1.31
N SER A 91 -6.83 -6.97 1.20
CA SER A 91 -6.82 -7.93 2.29
C SER A 91 -5.89 -9.08 1.97
N THR A 92 -5.15 -9.54 2.98
CA THR A 92 -4.23 -10.67 2.89
C THR A 92 -4.67 -11.75 3.85
N ALA A 93 -4.86 -12.96 3.33
CA ALA A 93 -5.03 -14.16 4.13
C ALA A 93 -3.83 -15.07 3.94
N CYS A 94 -3.40 -15.68 5.01
CA CYS A 94 -2.31 -16.62 4.98
C CYS A 94 -2.74 -17.99 5.49
N CYS A 95 -2.04 -19.01 5.00
CA CYS A 95 -2.12 -20.34 5.53
C CYS A 95 -0.74 -20.99 5.56
N MET A 96 -0.59 -22.02 6.35
CA MET A 96 0.62 -22.84 6.45
C MET A 96 0.33 -24.24 5.92
N GLY A 97 1.33 -24.86 5.33
CA GLY A 97 1.25 -26.21 4.75
C GLY A 97 1.39 -26.20 3.25
N GLN A 98 1.43 -27.40 2.67
CA GLN A 98 1.65 -27.60 1.23
C GLN A 98 0.41 -27.16 0.45
N ALA A 99 0.60 -26.19 -0.46
CA ALA A 99 -0.45 -25.68 -1.35
C ALA A 99 -1.77 -25.30 -0.63
N CYS A 100 -1.69 -24.82 0.62
CA CYS A 100 -2.86 -24.53 1.44
C CYS A 100 -3.72 -23.37 0.89
N ASN A 101 -3.15 -22.50 0.05
CA ASN A 101 -3.84 -21.37 -0.58
C ASN A 101 -4.63 -21.76 -1.85
N THR A 102 -4.88 -23.04 -2.09
CA THR A 102 -5.79 -23.49 -3.16
C THR A 102 -7.25 -23.21 -2.86
N ALA A 103 -7.62 -23.08 -1.57
CA ALA A 103 -8.97 -22.73 -1.14
C ALA A 103 -9.34 -21.28 -1.46
N SER A 104 -10.65 -21.00 -1.56
CA SER A 104 -11.16 -19.63 -1.69
C SER A 104 -11.20 -18.92 -0.34
N PHE A 105 -10.99 -17.62 -0.34
CA PHE A 105 -10.99 -16.79 0.86
C PHE A 105 -12.21 -15.87 0.91
N PRO A 106 -13.01 -15.87 2.00
CA PRO A 106 -14.10 -14.94 2.16
C PRO A 106 -13.55 -13.52 2.36
N ALA A 107 -13.94 -12.59 1.50
CA ALA A 107 -13.61 -11.19 1.69
C ALA A 107 -14.67 -10.54 2.59
N SER A 108 -14.23 -9.89 3.65
CA SER A 108 -15.11 -9.01 4.42
C SER A 108 -15.32 -7.72 3.64
N PRO A 109 -16.57 -7.26 3.47
CA PRO A 109 -16.83 -5.98 2.82
C PRO A 109 -16.24 -4.84 3.65
N ALA A 110 -15.67 -3.84 2.97
CA ALA A 110 -15.18 -2.64 3.63
C ALA A 110 -16.36 -1.84 4.22
N ASN A 111 -16.20 -1.35 5.44
CA ASN A 111 -17.17 -0.44 6.03
C ASN A 111 -17.05 0.93 5.34
N THR A 112 -18.15 1.40 4.74
CA THR A 112 -18.24 2.67 4.02
C THR A 112 -18.89 3.79 4.81
N THR A 113 -19.29 3.55 6.07
CA THR A 113 -19.87 4.57 6.94
C THR A 113 -18.84 5.65 7.24
N LEU A 114 -19.18 6.92 7.04
CA LEU A 114 -18.29 8.03 7.34
C LEU A 114 -17.99 8.10 8.84
N ASN A 115 -16.73 8.35 9.20
CA ASN A 115 -16.26 8.38 10.59
C ASN A 115 -16.08 9.79 11.14
N GLY A 116 -16.43 10.84 10.36
CA GLY A 116 -16.34 12.24 10.73
C GLY A 116 -14.96 12.85 10.57
N LEU A 117 -13.95 12.07 10.18
CA LEU A 117 -12.61 12.57 9.88
C LEU A 117 -12.51 12.99 8.42
N ARG A 118 -11.56 13.89 8.12
CA ARG A 118 -11.37 14.46 6.79
C ARG A 118 -9.90 14.49 6.40
N CYS A 119 -9.64 14.34 5.10
CA CYS A 119 -8.30 14.45 4.52
C CYS A 119 -8.30 15.24 3.22
N PRO A 120 -7.20 15.95 2.90
CA PRO A 120 -6.90 16.35 1.54
C PRO A 120 -6.76 15.11 0.68
N ALA A 121 -7.36 15.12 -0.49
CA ALA A 121 -7.36 13.98 -1.40
C ALA A 121 -7.14 14.43 -2.82
N CYS A 122 -6.36 13.69 -3.56
CA CYS A 122 -6.21 13.81 -5.00
C CYS A 122 -5.55 12.56 -5.56
N TYR A 123 -5.70 12.35 -6.85
CA TYR A 123 -5.04 11.28 -7.57
C TYR A 123 -4.61 11.74 -8.94
N SER A 124 -3.35 11.48 -9.29
CA SER A 124 -2.82 11.72 -10.63
C SER A 124 -1.92 10.59 -11.05
N LEU A 125 -2.12 10.11 -12.28
CA LEU A 125 -1.15 9.34 -13.05
C LEU A 125 -0.46 10.28 -14.02
N PHE A 126 0.84 10.09 -14.24
CA PHE A 126 1.68 10.87 -15.14
C PHE A 126 2.05 12.29 -14.66
N SER A 127 1.76 12.63 -13.39
CA SER A 127 2.11 13.92 -12.81
C SER A 127 2.55 13.79 -11.34
N HIS A 128 3.48 14.65 -10.94
CA HIS A 128 3.87 14.83 -9.53
C HIS A 128 2.91 15.74 -8.76
N HIS A 129 1.96 16.37 -9.44
CA HIS A 129 0.97 17.27 -8.87
C HIS A 129 -0.44 16.80 -9.19
N CYS A 130 -1.34 16.94 -8.24
CA CYS A 130 -2.76 16.71 -8.43
C CYS A 130 -3.59 17.82 -7.76
N SER A 131 -4.76 18.12 -8.32
CA SER A 131 -5.71 19.08 -7.75
C SER A 131 -6.35 18.47 -6.51
N GLU A 132 -6.18 19.11 -5.36
CA GLU A 132 -6.67 18.63 -4.08
C GLU A 132 -8.14 18.97 -3.86
N GLU A 133 -8.87 18.04 -3.30
CA GLU A 133 -10.20 18.18 -2.73
C GLU A 133 -10.18 17.72 -1.27
N ILE A 134 -11.19 18.08 -0.48
CA ILE A 134 -11.34 17.56 0.88
C ILE A 134 -12.39 16.47 0.85
N ILE A 135 -12.04 15.29 1.35
CA ILE A 135 -12.95 14.15 1.43
C ILE A 135 -13.22 13.74 2.88
N ASP A 136 -14.40 13.18 3.12
CA ASP A 136 -14.75 12.55 4.38
C ASP A 136 -14.25 11.09 4.39
N CYS A 137 -13.62 10.69 5.51
CA CYS A 137 -13.02 9.37 5.63
C CYS A 137 -14.04 8.31 6.06
N PRO A 138 -14.07 7.13 5.40
CA PRO A 138 -14.97 6.05 5.77
C PRO A 138 -14.33 5.03 6.71
N GLY A 139 -15.15 4.38 7.54
CA GLY A 139 -14.79 3.21 8.33
C GLY A 139 -13.57 3.41 9.21
N ALA A 140 -12.61 2.51 9.11
CA ALA A 140 -11.37 2.50 9.88
C ALA A 140 -10.25 3.38 9.30
N GLN A 141 -10.54 4.24 8.33
CA GLN A 141 -9.56 5.14 7.73
C GLN A 141 -9.35 6.38 8.62
N THR A 142 -8.43 6.29 9.54
CA THR A 142 -8.14 7.30 10.57
C THR A 142 -6.91 8.16 10.28
N HIS A 143 -6.29 7.95 9.12
CA HIS A 143 -5.07 8.65 8.71
C HIS A 143 -5.24 9.31 7.35
N CYS A 144 -4.48 10.39 7.13
CA CYS A 144 -4.30 10.99 5.82
C CYS A 144 -2.94 10.59 5.26
N ILE A 145 -2.93 10.15 4.00
CA ILE A 145 -1.71 9.79 3.30
C ILE A 145 -1.37 10.80 2.21
N HIS A 146 -0.07 10.94 1.95
CA HIS A 146 0.48 11.59 0.77
C HIS A 146 1.63 10.73 0.23
N VAL A 147 1.42 10.16 -0.92
CA VAL A 147 2.40 9.31 -1.60
C VAL A 147 2.64 9.87 -2.99
N SER A 148 3.90 10.10 -3.33
CA SER A 148 4.31 10.43 -4.69
C SER A 148 5.60 9.70 -5.05
N GLY A 149 5.78 9.46 -6.33
CA GLY A 149 6.96 8.75 -6.82
C GLY A 149 6.82 8.28 -8.25
N THR A 150 7.69 7.37 -8.62
CA THR A 150 7.70 6.75 -9.95
C THR A 150 7.47 5.26 -9.84
N VAL A 151 6.65 4.74 -10.73
CA VAL A 151 6.45 3.30 -10.94
C VAL A 151 7.11 2.92 -12.26
N LYS A 152 8.01 1.95 -12.23
CA LYS A 152 8.66 1.42 -13.44
C LYS A 152 8.14 0.02 -13.73
N SER A 153 7.69 -0.20 -14.95
CA SER A 153 7.20 -1.49 -15.42
C SER A 153 7.52 -1.67 -16.90
N GLY A 154 8.18 -2.77 -17.26
CA GLY A 154 8.44 -3.11 -18.66
C GLY A 154 9.15 -2.01 -19.48
N GLY A 155 10.03 -1.20 -18.85
CA GLY A 155 10.71 -0.08 -19.49
C GLY A 155 9.92 1.24 -19.48
N THR A 156 8.67 1.24 -19.03
CA THR A 156 7.85 2.46 -18.88
C THR A 156 8.01 3.01 -17.46
N THR A 157 8.20 4.33 -17.35
CA THR A 157 8.23 5.06 -16.08
C THR A 157 6.99 5.93 -15.99
N ILE A 158 6.21 5.73 -14.92
CA ILE A 158 4.97 6.48 -14.67
C ILE A 158 5.15 7.26 -13.37
N HIS A 159 4.96 8.57 -13.41
CA HIS A 159 4.88 9.40 -12.22
C HIS A 159 3.48 9.30 -11.64
N THR A 160 3.39 9.14 -10.33
CA THR A 160 2.09 9.08 -9.65
C THR A 160 2.11 9.91 -8.39
N THR A 161 0.98 10.53 -8.09
CA THR A 161 0.73 11.23 -6.83
C THR A 161 -0.65 10.87 -6.34
N MET A 162 -0.74 10.51 -5.06
CA MET A 162 -1.99 10.16 -4.42
C MET A 162 -2.05 10.72 -3.00
N LYS A 163 -3.21 11.29 -2.65
CA LYS A 163 -3.54 11.77 -1.31
C LYS A 163 -4.94 11.30 -0.94
N GLY A 164 -5.20 11.10 0.34
CA GLY A 164 -6.53 10.73 0.80
C GLY A 164 -6.55 10.11 2.18
N CYS A 165 -7.68 9.49 2.51
CA CYS A 165 -7.86 8.76 3.75
C CYS A 165 -7.26 7.35 3.66
N ALA A 166 -6.74 6.86 4.77
CA ALA A 166 -6.13 5.54 4.85
C ALA A 166 -6.29 4.90 6.24
N THR A 167 -6.22 3.59 6.29
CA THR A 167 -6.06 2.85 7.55
C THR A 167 -4.62 2.96 8.06
N GLU A 168 -4.41 2.73 9.35
CA GLU A 168 -3.07 2.67 9.95
C GLU A 168 -2.21 1.58 9.30
N SER A 169 -2.82 0.44 8.94
CA SER A 169 -2.16 -0.63 8.20
C SER A 169 -1.64 -0.16 6.83
N ALA A 170 -2.36 0.73 6.14
CA ALA A 170 -1.90 1.35 4.90
C ALA A 170 -0.65 2.20 5.14
N CYS A 171 -0.64 3.01 6.20
CA CYS A 171 0.50 3.83 6.59
C CYS A 171 1.75 3.00 6.85
N THR A 172 1.62 1.94 7.63
CA THR A 172 2.71 1.02 7.95
C THR A 172 3.27 0.35 6.69
N ASN A 173 2.38 -0.07 5.78
CA ASN A 173 2.79 -0.71 4.55
C ASN A 173 3.49 0.24 3.59
N ILE A 174 2.99 1.47 3.40
CA ILE A 174 3.61 2.47 2.52
C ILE A 174 5.04 2.79 2.96
N GLN A 175 5.30 2.91 4.25
CA GLN A 175 6.64 3.15 4.77
C GLN A 175 7.61 1.98 4.52
N ARG A 176 7.10 0.76 4.46
CA ARG A 176 7.87 -0.47 4.17
C ARG A 176 8.06 -0.72 2.68
N PHE A 177 7.21 -0.13 1.83
CA PHE A 177 7.20 -0.35 0.39
C PHE A 177 8.33 0.45 -0.32
N LYS A 178 9.57 0.10 -0.02
CA LYS A 178 10.74 0.51 -0.81
C LYS A 178 11.25 -0.74 -1.52
N GLY A 179 10.95 -0.88 -2.82
CA GLY A 179 11.50 -2.00 -3.58
C GLY A 179 10.69 -2.44 -4.79
N ALA A 180 11.10 -3.56 -5.38
CA ALA A 180 10.46 -4.16 -6.54
C ALA A 180 9.48 -5.25 -6.10
N PHE A 181 8.27 -5.23 -6.65
CA PHE A 181 7.25 -6.25 -6.43
C PHE A 181 6.63 -6.66 -7.78
N GLY A 182 6.60 -7.96 -8.07
CA GLY A 182 5.88 -8.50 -9.23
C GLY A 182 6.28 -7.92 -10.59
N GLY A 183 7.55 -7.52 -10.77
CA GLY A 183 8.02 -6.88 -12.01
C GLY A 183 7.81 -5.36 -12.07
N PHE A 184 7.25 -4.77 -11.02
CA PHE A 184 7.17 -3.33 -10.82
C PHE A 184 8.22 -2.90 -9.81
N SER A 185 8.95 -1.84 -10.09
CA SER A 185 9.74 -1.13 -9.09
C SER A 185 9.09 0.21 -8.79
N MET A 186 8.93 0.49 -7.50
CA MET A 186 8.37 1.75 -7.04
C MET A 186 9.48 2.55 -6.34
N ASP A 187 9.72 3.74 -6.82
CA ASP A 187 10.66 4.70 -6.24
C ASP A 187 9.85 5.87 -5.68
N LEU A 188 9.65 5.86 -4.36
CA LEU A 188 8.86 6.86 -3.66
C LEU A 188 9.72 8.08 -3.34
N THR A 189 9.30 9.24 -3.80
CA THR A 189 9.86 10.56 -3.45
C THR A 189 9.21 11.12 -2.20
N THR A 190 7.93 10.82 -1.98
CA THR A 190 7.17 11.21 -0.78
C THR A 190 6.38 10.00 -0.28
N ALA A 191 6.40 9.78 1.03
CA ALA A 191 5.63 8.75 1.70
C ALA A 191 5.28 9.25 3.11
N GLU A 192 4.26 10.09 3.19
CA GLU A 192 3.81 10.72 4.43
C GLU A 192 2.51 10.10 4.89
N CYS A 193 2.38 9.94 6.19
CA CYS A 193 1.16 9.52 6.84
C CYS A 193 0.99 10.27 8.15
N ARG A 194 -0.19 10.84 8.36
CA ARG A 194 -0.52 11.62 9.55
C ARG A 194 -1.94 11.30 10.02
N PRO A 195 -2.25 11.41 11.30
CA PRO A 195 -3.62 11.28 11.79
C PRO A 195 -4.57 12.23 11.06
N ALA A 196 -5.75 11.74 10.69
CA ALA A 196 -6.81 12.54 10.13
C ALA A 196 -7.48 13.39 11.23
N SER A 197 -8.11 14.50 10.86
CA SER A 197 -8.76 15.41 11.80
C SER A 197 -10.19 15.74 11.37
N HIS A 198 -11.03 16.19 12.32
CA HIS A 198 -12.38 16.65 12.02
C HIS A 198 -12.39 17.99 11.24
N VAL A 199 -11.29 18.75 11.34
CA VAL A 199 -11.09 19.99 10.58
C VAL A 199 -9.99 19.71 9.56
N ALA A 200 -10.37 19.48 8.32
CA ALA A 200 -9.42 19.46 7.24
C ALA A 200 -8.95 20.89 6.98
N SER A 201 -7.88 21.31 7.64
CA SER A 201 -7.16 22.47 7.18
C SER A 201 -6.31 22.01 5.99
N MET A 202 -6.52 22.59 4.82
CA MET A 202 -5.45 22.72 3.85
C MET A 202 -4.36 23.47 4.62
N ALA A 203 -3.36 22.74 5.12
CA ALA A 203 -2.24 23.37 5.78
C ALA A 203 -1.62 24.30 4.72
N PRO A 204 -1.59 25.61 4.95
CA PRO A 204 -0.71 26.42 4.14
C PRO A 204 0.66 25.79 4.32
N GLU A 205 1.37 25.56 3.21
CA GLU A 205 2.80 25.32 3.30
C GLU A 205 3.37 26.28 4.34
N PRO A 206 4.26 25.84 5.24
CA PRO A 206 4.83 26.74 6.20
C PRO A 206 5.45 27.89 5.39
N ALA A 207 4.70 28.97 5.27
CA ALA A 207 5.24 30.24 4.82
C ALA A 207 6.40 30.45 5.78
N ARG A 208 7.61 30.19 5.28
CA ARG A 208 8.84 30.39 6.02
C ARG A 208 8.70 31.72 6.70
N LEU A 209 8.71 31.71 8.02
CA LEU A 209 8.74 32.90 8.88
C LEU A 209 10.10 33.62 8.64
N VAL A 210 10.26 34.19 7.45
CA VAL A 210 11.38 35.07 7.08
C VAL A 210 10.99 36.53 7.36
N LEU A 211 9.69 36.81 7.57
CA LEU A 211 9.21 38.17 7.79
C LEU A 211 9.65 38.81 9.13
N PRO A 212 9.73 38.13 10.29
CA PRO A 212 10.13 38.84 11.50
C PRO A 212 11.61 39.22 11.54
N ALA A 213 12.50 38.48 10.87
CA ALA A 213 13.92 38.80 10.86
C ALA A 213 14.25 40.03 9.97
N LEU A 214 13.53 40.22 8.88
CA LEU A 214 13.71 41.38 8.00
C LEU A 214 13.21 42.66 8.61
N VAL A 215 12.11 42.60 9.36
CA VAL A 215 11.57 43.78 10.06
C VAL A 215 12.47 44.24 11.20
N THR A 216 13.09 43.32 11.94
CA THR A 216 14.04 43.68 13.03
C THR A 216 15.33 44.25 12.48
N VAL A 217 15.85 43.78 11.36
CA VAL A 217 17.07 44.31 10.70
C VAL A 217 16.79 45.73 10.11
N LEU A 218 15.63 45.96 9.54
CA LEU A 218 15.24 47.26 9.03
C LEU A 218 15.02 48.32 10.14
N LEU A 219 14.43 47.91 11.26
CA LEU A 219 14.25 48.80 12.43
C LEU A 219 15.59 49.16 13.10
N ALA A 220 16.55 48.22 13.15
CA ALA A 220 17.88 48.48 13.69
C ALA A 220 18.72 49.44 12.83
N LYS A 221 18.47 49.47 11.49
CA LYS A 221 19.15 50.41 10.58
C LYS A 221 18.53 51.82 10.54
N VAL A 222 17.30 51.97 10.99
CA VAL A 222 16.64 53.30 11.03
C VAL A 222 16.91 54.00 12.35
N LEU A 223 17.34 53.29 13.41
CA LEU A 223 17.63 53.82 14.74
C LEU A 223 19.11 53.99 15.05
N SER A 224 20.01 53.67 14.08
CA SER A 224 21.45 53.96 14.13
C SER A 224 21.80 55.08 13.16
#